data_fa3128693d73608f60123c28f8c8d2b0
#
_entry.id   fa3128693d73608f60123c28f8c8d2b0
#
_cell.length_a   1.000
_cell.length_b   1.000
_cell.length_c   1.000
_cell.angle_alpha   90.00
_cell.angle_beta   90.00
_cell.angle_gamma   90.00
#
_symmetry.space_group_name_H-M   'P 1'
#
loop_
_entity.id
_entity.type
_entity.pdbx_description
1 polymer ?
#
loop_
_entity_poly.entity_id
_entity_poly.type
_entity_poly.pdbx_seq_one_letter_code
_entity_poly.pdbx_strand_id
1 'polypeptide(L)'
;MIGRLHHVIVDCRDPAALAAFYSELLGLPITYRSPDFVVVSRDDTSSGVAFQLAPDHQPPQWPDPDHPQQMHFDVMVDDLDAAEPKVLALGARRLAGGDHVYADPAGHPFDLIPRPKWAPSIG
;
A
#
# COMPACT_ATOMS: atom_id res chain seq x y z
N MET A 1 7.31 26.56 -8.43
CA MET A 1 7.05 25.44 -7.50
C MET A 1 6.78 26.03 -6.12
N ILE A 2 5.64 25.64 -5.51
CA ILE A 2 5.24 26.20 -4.22
C ILE A 2 5.64 25.27 -3.06
N GLY A 3 5.56 23.96 -3.28
CA GLY A 3 5.86 22.97 -2.26
C GLY A 3 6.29 21.64 -2.85
N ARG A 4 6.62 20.71 -1.96
CA ARG A 4 7.04 19.35 -2.29
C ARG A 4 6.19 18.38 -1.49
N LEU A 5 5.80 17.26 -2.12
CA LEU A 5 5.10 16.22 -1.40
C LEU A 5 5.99 15.65 -0.29
N HIS A 6 5.48 15.66 0.94
CA HIS A 6 6.18 15.03 2.07
C HIS A 6 5.94 13.52 2.06
N HIS A 7 4.73 13.11 2.35
CA HIS A 7 4.31 11.71 2.28
C HIS A 7 2.85 11.62 1.83
N VAL A 8 2.46 10.49 1.27
CA VAL A 8 1.05 10.11 1.19
C VAL A 8 0.70 9.47 2.54
N ILE A 9 -0.35 9.96 3.18
CA ILE A 9 -0.79 9.46 4.49
C ILE A 9 -2.00 8.55 4.30
N VAL A 10 -1.92 7.35 4.86
CA VAL A 10 -2.98 6.35 4.80
C VAL A 10 -3.53 6.14 6.21
N ASP A 11 -4.81 6.36 6.39
CA ASP A 11 -5.48 6.16 7.66
C ASP A 11 -5.72 4.67 7.92
N CYS A 12 -5.52 4.24 9.16
CA CYS A 12 -5.71 2.85 9.54
C CYS A 12 -5.87 2.72 11.05
N ARG A 13 -6.31 1.54 11.49
CA ARG A 13 -6.45 1.25 12.93
C ARG A 13 -5.16 0.73 13.57
N ASP A 14 -4.25 0.19 12.76
CA ASP A 14 -2.99 -0.37 13.23
C ASP A 14 -1.84 0.06 12.31
N PRO A 15 -1.25 1.24 12.57
CA PRO A 15 -0.16 1.74 11.72
C PRO A 15 1.06 0.83 11.65
N ALA A 16 1.43 0.19 12.77
CA ALA A 16 2.59 -0.69 12.79
C ALA A 16 2.40 -1.91 11.87
N ALA A 17 1.23 -2.55 11.93
CA ALA A 17 0.92 -3.71 11.11
C ALA A 17 0.84 -3.35 9.62
N LEU A 18 0.20 -2.23 9.30
CA LEU A 18 0.05 -1.80 7.91
C LEU A 18 1.39 -1.36 7.33
N ALA A 19 2.22 -0.67 8.10
CA ALA A 19 3.56 -0.30 7.67
C ALA A 19 4.44 -1.54 7.42
N ALA A 20 4.35 -2.55 8.28
CA ALA A 20 5.08 -3.82 8.08
C ALA A 20 4.68 -4.49 6.77
N PHE A 21 3.38 -4.51 6.46
CA PHE A 21 2.88 -5.06 5.19
C PHE A 21 3.50 -4.34 3.99
N TYR A 22 3.44 -3.01 3.96
CA TYR A 22 3.97 -2.24 2.82
C TYR A 22 5.50 -2.24 2.77
N SER A 23 6.18 -2.30 3.90
CA SER A 23 7.62 -2.46 3.94
C SER A 23 8.06 -3.74 3.22
N GLU A 24 7.38 -4.85 3.50
CA GLU A 24 7.64 -6.13 2.82
C GLU A 24 7.22 -6.09 1.34
N LEU A 25 6.04 -5.57 1.05
CA LEU A 25 5.52 -5.52 -0.32
C LEU A 25 6.42 -4.69 -1.24
N LEU A 26 6.89 -3.54 -0.77
CA LEU A 26 7.63 -2.58 -1.58
C LEU A 26 9.15 -2.73 -1.44
N GLY A 27 9.63 -3.53 -0.49
CA GLY A 27 11.06 -3.66 -0.23
C GLY A 27 11.69 -2.38 0.30
N LEU A 28 10.93 -1.57 1.04
CA LEU A 28 11.40 -0.31 1.59
C LEU A 28 11.45 -0.37 3.13
N PRO A 29 12.44 0.26 3.75
CA PRO A 29 12.55 0.25 5.21
C PRO A 29 11.50 1.15 5.88
N ILE A 30 11.25 0.86 7.15
CA ILE A 30 10.53 1.78 8.04
C ILE A 30 11.54 2.81 8.53
N THR A 31 11.30 4.09 8.20
CA THR A 31 12.25 5.18 8.47
C THR A 31 11.85 6.06 9.63
N TYR A 32 10.61 5.96 10.09
CA TYR A 32 10.13 6.64 11.29
C TYR A 32 9.03 5.80 11.95
N ARG A 33 9.02 5.82 13.28
CA ARG A 33 8.04 5.02 14.04
C ARG A 33 7.62 5.77 15.30
N SER A 34 6.31 5.91 15.47
CA SER A 34 5.68 6.28 16.73
C SER A 34 4.41 5.43 16.92
N PRO A 35 3.74 5.46 18.07
CA PRO A 35 2.50 4.70 18.26
C PRO A 35 1.39 5.09 17.27
N ASP A 36 1.37 6.35 16.80
CA ASP A 36 0.30 6.90 15.98
C ASP A 36 0.68 7.07 14.52
N PHE A 37 1.96 6.92 14.16
CA PHE A 37 2.43 7.29 12.84
C PHE A 37 3.70 6.50 12.48
N VAL A 38 3.68 5.81 11.35
CA VAL A 38 4.82 5.00 10.88
C VAL A 38 5.07 5.32 9.42
N VAL A 39 6.32 5.55 9.04
CA VAL A 39 6.70 5.91 7.67
C VAL A 39 7.49 4.78 7.03
N VAL A 40 7.12 4.44 5.81
CA VAL A 40 7.86 3.56 4.90
C VAL A 40 8.38 4.42 3.76
N SER A 41 9.70 4.49 3.61
CA SER A 41 10.36 5.27 2.57
C SER A 41 11.74 4.71 2.29
N ARG A 42 12.38 5.17 1.22
CA ARG A 42 13.74 4.74 0.88
C ARG A 42 14.74 5.14 1.96
N ASP A 43 14.61 6.34 2.48
CA ASP A 43 15.44 6.91 3.55
C ASP A 43 14.67 8.04 4.25
N ASP A 44 15.27 8.63 5.26
CA ASP A 44 14.64 9.69 6.06
C ASP A 44 14.55 11.05 5.36
N THR A 45 15.08 11.15 4.14
CA THR A 45 15.02 12.37 3.32
C THR A 45 14.11 12.22 2.11
N SER A 46 13.58 11.04 1.85
CA SER A 46 12.74 10.73 0.69
C SER A 46 11.27 10.73 1.06
N SER A 47 10.43 11.20 0.14
CA SER A 47 8.98 11.04 0.26
C SER A 47 8.61 9.57 0.20
N GLY A 48 7.65 9.17 1.01
CA GLY A 48 7.18 7.79 1.07
C GLY A 48 5.70 7.70 1.37
N VAL A 49 5.32 6.61 2.00
CA VAL A 49 3.96 6.37 2.45
C VAL A 49 3.99 6.29 3.98
N ALA A 50 3.10 7.02 4.63
CA ALA A 50 2.96 6.99 6.07
C ALA A 50 1.59 6.42 6.45
N PHE A 51 1.55 5.79 7.60
CA PHE A 51 0.35 5.13 8.12
C PHE A 51 0.02 5.79 9.45
N GLN A 52 -1.18 6.39 9.51
CA GLN A 52 -1.60 7.20 10.65
C GLN A 52 -2.75 6.52 11.37
N LEU A 53 -2.68 6.50 12.69
CA LEU A 53 -3.74 5.96 13.52
C LEU A 53 -5.03 6.77 13.35
N ALA A 54 -6.08 6.10 12.92
CA ALA A 54 -7.44 6.61 12.83
C ALA A 54 -8.34 5.54 13.46
N PRO A 55 -8.63 5.64 14.77
CA PRO A 55 -9.35 4.57 15.49
C PRO A 55 -10.72 4.25 14.91
N ASP A 56 -11.37 5.25 14.30
CA ASP A 56 -12.70 5.10 13.70
C ASP A 56 -12.67 4.87 12.19
N HIS A 57 -11.51 4.51 11.63
CA HIS A 57 -11.36 4.28 10.20
C HIS A 57 -12.37 3.24 9.70
N GLN A 58 -13.07 3.60 8.64
CA GLN A 58 -13.99 2.72 7.91
C GLN A 58 -13.37 2.39 6.56
N PRO A 59 -12.93 1.15 6.32
CA PRO A 59 -12.30 0.80 5.06
C PRO A 59 -13.30 0.87 3.91
N PRO A 60 -12.84 1.20 2.69
CA PRO A 60 -13.68 1.06 1.51
C PRO A 60 -14.01 -0.41 1.28
N GLN A 61 -15.10 -0.66 0.54
CA GLN A 61 -15.53 -2.01 0.19
C GLN A 61 -15.66 -2.08 -1.33
N TRP A 62 -14.55 -2.01 -2.00
CA TRP A 62 -14.49 -2.03 -3.46
C TRP A 62 -15.00 -3.36 -4.02
N PRO A 63 -15.87 -3.40 -5.04
CA PRO A 63 -16.37 -2.26 -5.84
C PRO A 63 -17.74 -1.70 -5.43
N ASP A 64 -18.13 -1.81 -4.16
CA ASP A 64 -19.41 -1.32 -3.65
C ASP A 64 -19.48 0.22 -3.78
N PRO A 65 -20.45 0.77 -4.54
CA PRO A 65 -20.55 2.22 -4.70
C PRO A 65 -20.95 2.97 -3.43
N ASP A 66 -21.50 2.28 -2.42
CA ASP A 66 -21.84 2.88 -1.12
C ASP A 66 -20.63 2.99 -0.20
N HIS A 67 -19.55 2.27 -0.51
CA HIS A 67 -18.30 2.28 0.26
C HIS A 67 -17.12 2.40 -0.71
N PRO A 68 -17.03 3.53 -1.47
CA PRO A 68 -16.05 3.66 -2.53
C PRO A 68 -14.63 3.84 -2.01
N GLN A 69 -13.67 3.40 -2.81
CA GLN A 69 -12.30 3.84 -2.62
C GLN A 69 -12.16 5.29 -3.05
N GLN A 70 -11.27 6.05 -2.39
CA GLN A 70 -10.94 7.42 -2.77
C GLN A 70 -9.66 7.47 -3.57
N MET A 71 -8.78 6.51 -3.35
CA MET A 71 -7.52 6.34 -4.05
C MET A 71 -7.03 4.90 -3.86
N HIS A 72 -6.10 4.48 -4.69
CA HIS A 72 -5.45 3.17 -4.54
C HIS A 72 -4.02 3.25 -5.06
N PHE A 73 -3.19 2.30 -4.65
CA PHE A 73 -1.84 2.13 -5.18
C PHE A 73 -1.85 1.14 -6.34
N ASP A 74 -1.06 1.43 -7.37
CA ASP A 74 -0.63 0.44 -8.33
C ASP A 74 0.78 0.01 -7.97
N VAL A 75 0.99 -1.29 -7.80
CA VAL A 75 2.28 -1.86 -7.45
C VAL A 75 2.76 -2.69 -8.64
N MET A 76 3.86 -2.28 -9.25
CA MET A 76 4.40 -3.03 -10.39
C MET A 76 5.22 -4.23 -9.93
N VAL A 77 5.00 -5.34 -10.62
CA VAL A 77 5.69 -6.60 -10.39
C VAL A 77 6.25 -7.13 -11.71
N ASP A 78 7.28 -7.97 -11.63
CA ASP A 78 7.84 -8.60 -12.82
C ASP A 78 6.93 -9.70 -13.38
N ASP A 79 6.29 -10.45 -12.50
CA ASP A 79 5.42 -11.59 -12.85
C ASP A 79 4.22 -11.64 -11.91
N LEU A 80 3.03 -11.42 -12.44
CA LEU A 80 1.79 -11.39 -11.68
C LEU A 80 1.50 -12.73 -10.99
N ASP A 81 1.71 -13.84 -11.70
CA ASP A 81 1.41 -15.18 -11.15
C ASP A 81 2.38 -15.55 -10.01
N ALA A 82 3.62 -15.12 -10.09
CA ALA A 82 4.60 -15.35 -9.04
C ALA A 82 4.37 -14.40 -7.84
N ALA A 83 3.91 -13.20 -8.08
CA ALA A 83 3.70 -12.19 -7.03
C ALA A 83 2.47 -12.48 -6.16
N GLU A 84 1.37 -12.94 -6.75
CA GLU A 84 0.10 -13.10 -6.02
C GLU A 84 0.21 -13.95 -4.76
N PRO A 85 0.76 -15.18 -4.79
CA PRO A 85 0.84 -15.96 -3.56
C PRO A 85 1.70 -15.31 -2.47
N LYS A 86 2.70 -14.54 -2.85
CA LYS A 86 3.55 -13.80 -1.89
C LYS A 86 2.76 -12.67 -1.22
N VAL A 87 1.99 -11.94 -2.01
CA VAL A 87 1.16 -10.83 -1.51
C VAL A 87 0.06 -11.35 -0.58
N LEU A 88 -0.59 -12.45 -0.95
CA LEU A 88 -1.60 -13.08 -0.09
C LEU A 88 -1.00 -13.58 1.22
N ALA A 89 0.22 -14.12 1.18
CA ALA A 89 0.93 -14.57 2.38
C ALA A 89 1.27 -13.44 3.35
N LEU A 90 1.39 -12.20 2.85
CA LEU A 90 1.61 -11.02 3.70
C LEU A 90 0.34 -10.53 4.41
N GLY A 91 -0.82 -11.03 4.02
CA GLY A 91 -2.09 -10.65 4.64
C GLY A 91 -3.06 -9.88 3.73
N ALA A 92 -2.73 -9.70 2.46
CA ALA A 92 -3.68 -9.16 1.49
C ALA A 92 -4.76 -10.18 1.17
N ARG A 93 -5.91 -9.72 0.69
CA ARG A 93 -6.96 -10.59 0.18
C ARG A 93 -7.44 -10.11 -1.18
N ARG A 94 -7.81 -11.05 -2.03
CA ARG A 94 -8.30 -10.75 -3.37
C ARG A 94 -9.66 -10.07 -3.30
N LEU A 95 -9.85 -9.06 -4.15
CA LEU A 95 -11.14 -8.38 -4.33
C LEU A 95 -11.73 -8.70 -5.69
N ALA A 96 -13.07 -8.58 -5.79
CA ALA A 96 -13.77 -8.55 -7.05
C ALA A 96 -13.57 -7.18 -7.73
N GLY A 97 -13.99 -7.04 -8.98
CA GLY A 97 -13.97 -5.77 -9.70
C GLY A 97 -12.77 -5.58 -10.61
N GLY A 98 -11.96 -6.60 -10.82
CA GLY A 98 -10.83 -6.58 -11.75
C GLY A 98 -9.90 -7.76 -11.52
N ASP A 99 -8.95 -7.92 -12.44
CA ASP A 99 -7.86 -8.87 -12.27
C ASP A 99 -6.78 -8.24 -11.37
N HIS A 100 -6.25 -9.02 -10.43
CA HIS A 100 -5.15 -8.60 -9.57
C HIS A 100 -5.45 -7.33 -8.75
N VAL A 101 -6.67 -7.25 -8.21
CA VAL A 101 -7.10 -6.24 -7.25
C VAL A 101 -7.18 -6.87 -5.87
N TYR A 102 -6.62 -6.20 -4.87
CA TYR A 102 -6.48 -6.74 -3.51
C TYR A 102 -6.85 -5.69 -2.48
N ALA A 103 -7.20 -6.15 -1.27
CA ALA A 103 -7.25 -5.29 -0.10
C ALA A 103 -6.01 -5.53 0.76
N ASP A 104 -5.41 -4.47 1.27
CA ASP A 104 -4.36 -4.58 2.27
C ASP A 104 -4.95 -4.97 3.65
N PRO A 105 -4.14 -5.23 4.68
CA PRO A 105 -4.66 -5.61 6.00
C PRO A 105 -5.61 -4.60 6.66
N ALA A 106 -5.58 -3.34 6.25
CA ALA A 106 -6.52 -2.32 6.73
C ALA A 106 -7.76 -2.18 5.85
N GLY A 107 -7.82 -2.90 4.72
CA GLY A 107 -8.95 -2.88 3.79
C GLY A 107 -8.80 -1.89 2.64
N HIS A 108 -7.68 -1.19 2.49
CA HIS A 108 -7.46 -0.30 1.35
C HIS A 108 -7.18 -1.12 0.09
N PRO A 109 -7.84 -0.82 -1.03
CA PRO A 109 -7.56 -1.49 -2.30
C PRO A 109 -6.19 -1.10 -2.87
N PHE A 110 -5.54 -2.06 -3.51
CA PHE A 110 -4.38 -1.82 -4.36
C PHE A 110 -4.37 -2.84 -5.49
N ASP A 111 -3.67 -2.49 -6.57
CA ASP A 111 -3.56 -3.34 -7.76
C ASP A 111 -2.12 -3.81 -7.90
N LEU A 112 -1.95 -5.05 -8.37
CA LEU A 112 -0.69 -5.47 -8.95
C LEU A 112 -0.78 -5.29 -10.45
N ILE A 113 0.23 -4.63 -11.03
CA ILE A 113 0.33 -4.40 -12.47
C ILE A 113 1.64 -4.98 -13.01
N PRO A 114 1.65 -5.42 -14.28
CA PRO A 114 2.92 -5.82 -14.88
C PRO A 114 3.83 -4.61 -14.98
N ARG A 115 5.10 -4.82 -14.70
CA ARG A 115 6.11 -3.78 -14.79
C ARG A 115 6.14 -3.20 -16.22
N PRO A 116 5.96 -1.88 -16.38
CA PRO A 116 6.06 -1.26 -17.70
C PRO A 116 7.49 -1.36 -18.24
N LYS A 117 7.63 -1.32 -19.56
CA LYS A 117 8.92 -1.56 -20.24
C LYS A 117 10.01 -0.54 -19.86
N TRP A 118 9.61 0.68 -19.51
CA TRP A 118 10.58 1.72 -19.12
C TRP A 118 11.15 1.52 -17.72
N ALA A 119 10.51 0.72 -16.88
CA ALA A 119 10.94 0.52 -15.51
C ALA A 119 11.96 -0.61 -15.43
N PRO A 120 13.00 -0.48 -14.59
CA PRO A 120 13.95 -1.57 -14.38
C PRO A 120 13.29 -2.75 -13.67
N SER A 121 13.91 -3.92 -13.78
CA SER A 121 13.45 -5.14 -13.09
C SER A 121 13.35 -4.92 -11.59
N ILE A 122 12.35 -5.54 -10.99
CA ILE A 122 12.08 -5.40 -9.54
C ILE A 122 13.17 -6.16 -8.73
N GLY A 123 13.67 -7.22 -9.26
CA GLY A 123 14.73 -7.97 -8.59
C GLY A 123 14.63 -9.46 -8.82
#